data_f5120daef6a81e9dc556946dbcd0c2ff
#
_entry.id   f5120daef6a81e9dc556946dbcd0c2ff
#
_cell.length_a   1.000
_cell.length_b   1.000
_cell.length_c   1.000
_cell.angle_alpha   90.00
_cell.angle_beta   90.00
_cell.angle_gamma   90.00
#
_symmetry.space_group_name_H-M   'P 1'
#
loop_
_entity.id
_entity.type
_entity.pdbx_description
1 polymer ?
#
loop_
_entity_poly.entity_id
_entity_poly.type
_entity_poly.pdbx_seq_one_letter_code
_entity_poly.pdbx_strand_id
1 'polypeptide(L)'
;MVQPNAPQHQKWDPAYRDIFLQRLIDDTVQGALPDFVVWPETSVPTLLNYIEDDMMLLSDAARGVPLIFGIQRRGETGTFHNSLVSLGGDGRVNQVYDKRHLVPFGEYVPGAHLLGKAGMTGLARNLSQGFTPGQNDTLINIPGVGAAVPLICYEGIFAEEIHRGPDRPNTRNIDQRVVLPRRETLTQITC
;
A
#
# COMPACT_ATOMS: atom_id res chain seq x y z
N MET A 1 -4.64 12.83 -3.88
CA MET A 1 -4.67 11.81 -2.81
C MET A 1 -6.00 11.91 -2.08
N VAL A 2 -6.64 10.80 -1.84
CA VAL A 2 -7.93 10.70 -1.13
C VAL A 2 -7.69 10.11 0.25
N GLN A 3 -8.31 10.68 1.29
CA GLN A 3 -8.09 10.29 2.69
C GLN A 3 -9.45 10.04 3.37
N PRO A 4 -9.79 8.78 3.73
CA PRO A 4 -11.11 8.43 4.28
C PRO A 4 -11.28 8.88 5.73
N ASN A 5 -10.23 9.44 6.33
CA ASN A 5 -10.20 9.90 7.72
C ASN A 5 -10.68 8.81 8.72
N ALA A 6 -10.17 7.59 8.54
CA ALA A 6 -10.50 6.45 9.38
C ALA A 6 -9.73 6.51 10.70
N PRO A 7 -10.41 6.64 11.86
CA PRO A 7 -9.74 6.58 13.16
C PRO A 7 -9.06 5.22 13.36
N GLN A 8 -7.86 5.22 13.95
CA GLN A 8 -7.05 4.01 14.11
C GLN A 8 -7.79 2.86 14.82
N HIS A 9 -8.60 3.17 15.83
CA HIS A 9 -9.36 2.16 16.58
C HIS A 9 -10.53 1.55 15.81
N GLN A 10 -10.97 2.19 14.70
CA GLN A 10 -12.06 1.71 13.85
C GLN A 10 -11.56 1.08 12.55
N LYS A 11 -10.33 1.40 12.15
CA LYS A 11 -9.74 0.95 10.87
C LYS A 11 -9.80 -0.57 10.68
N TRP A 12 -9.68 -1.32 11.78
CA TRP A 12 -9.64 -2.78 11.77
C TRP A 12 -10.95 -3.43 12.19
N ASP A 13 -11.95 -2.63 12.55
CA ASP A 13 -13.27 -3.13 12.93
C ASP A 13 -14.08 -3.48 11.67
N PRO A 14 -14.51 -4.75 11.51
CA PRO A 14 -15.30 -5.18 10.36
C PRO A 14 -16.56 -4.34 10.11
N ALA A 15 -17.17 -3.77 11.15
CA ALA A 15 -18.36 -2.95 11.05
C ALA A 15 -18.14 -1.63 10.30
N TYR A 16 -16.90 -1.13 10.23
CA TYR A 16 -16.57 0.14 9.59
C TYR A 16 -15.88 -0.01 8.23
N ARG A 17 -15.52 -1.23 7.83
CA ARG A 17 -14.73 -1.50 6.62
C ARG A 17 -15.39 -0.94 5.37
N ASP A 18 -16.66 -1.28 5.17
CA ASP A 18 -17.43 -0.84 3.99
C ASP A 18 -17.70 0.66 4.01
N ILE A 19 -17.87 1.24 5.20
CA ILE A 19 -18.06 2.68 5.38
C ILE A 19 -16.82 3.45 4.91
N PHE A 20 -15.62 3.00 5.27
CA PHE A 20 -14.39 3.68 4.86
C PHE A 20 -14.09 3.49 3.38
N LEU A 21 -14.36 2.32 2.83
CA LEU A 21 -14.25 2.09 1.38
C LEU A 21 -15.23 2.98 0.61
N GLN A 22 -16.49 3.07 1.06
CA GLN A 22 -17.47 3.93 0.42
C GLN A 22 -17.07 5.40 0.46
N ARG A 23 -16.52 5.90 1.59
CA ARG A 23 -15.99 7.27 1.68
C ARG A 23 -14.85 7.51 0.68
N LEU A 24 -13.92 6.54 0.52
CA LEU A 24 -12.85 6.66 -0.47
C LEU A 24 -13.43 6.80 -1.89
N ILE A 25 -14.44 6.00 -2.22
CA ILE A 25 -15.13 6.06 -3.50
C ILE A 25 -15.80 7.43 -3.66
N ASP A 26 -16.62 7.85 -2.70
CA ASP A 26 -17.36 9.10 -2.73
C ASP A 26 -16.45 10.33 -2.85
N ASP A 27 -15.33 10.34 -2.10
CA ASP A 27 -14.36 11.43 -2.14
C ASP A 27 -13.54 11.43 -3.46
N THR A 28 -13.36 10.26 -4.06
CA THR A 28 -12.61 10.13 -5.32
C THR A 28 -13.36 10.70 -6.51
N VAL A 29 -14.69 10.59 -6.52
CA VAL A 29 -15.52 11.10 -7.64
C VAL A 29 -15.69 12.60 -7.60
N GLN A 30 -15.32 13.27 -6.51
CA GLN A 30 -15.45 14.71 -6.34
C GLN A 30 -14.35 15.50 -7.06
N GLY A 31 -14.68 16.70 -7.50
CA GLY A 31 -13.73 17.65 -8.09
C GLY A 31 -13.34 17.34 -9.54
N ALA A 32 -12.28 18.03 -10.00
CA ALA A 32 -11.74 17.84 -11.34
C ALA A 32 -11.09 16.48 -11.51
N LEU A 33 -11.08 15.96 -12.74
CA LEU A 33 -10.40 14.69 -13.04
C LEU A 33 -8.89 14.84 -12.82
N PRO A 34 -8.27 14.04 -11.94
CA PRO A 34 -6.83 14.08 -11.73
C PRO A 34 -6.10 13.23 -12.79
N ASP A 35 -4.76 13.35 -12.87
CA ASP A 35 -3.94 12.48 -13.71
C ASP A 35 -3.90 11.04 -13.17
N PHE A 36 -3.99 10.86 -11.86
CA PHE A 36 -4.10 9.58 -11.16
C PHE A 36 -4.63 9.78 -9.74
N VAL A 37 -5.10 8.70 -9.13
CA VAL A 37 -5.63 8.69 -7.76
C VAL A 37 -4.71 7.88 -6.84
N VAL A 38 -4.54 8.33 -5.60
CA VAL A 38 -3.84 7.57 -4.55
C VAL A 38 -4.74 7.41 -3.34
N TRP A 39 -4.95 6.16 -2.93
CA TRP A 39 -5.60 5.79 -1.68
C TRP A 39 -4.55 5.34 -0.66
N PRO A 40 -4.82 5.47 0.64
CA PRO A 40 -3.85 5.16 1.69
C PRO A 40 -3.55 3.67 1.83
N GLU A 41 -2.59 3.37 2.71
CA GLU A 41 -2.22 2.02 3.12
C GLU A 41 -3.43 1.23 3.63
N THR A 42 -3.56 -0.03 3.20
CA THR A 42 -4.66 -0.94 3.61
C THR A 42 -6.04 -0.28 3.48
N SER A 43 -6.24 0.42 2.37
CA SER A 43 -7.49 1.14 2.09
C SER A 43 -8.61 0.22 1.61
N VAL A 44 -8.25 -0.89 0.98
CA VAL A 44 -9.20 -1.90 0.53
C VAL A 44 -9.27 -3.04 1.56
N PRO A 45 -10.45 -3.30 2.14
CA PRO A 45 -10.59 -4.14 3.34
C PRO A 45 -10.71 -5.65 3.03
N THR A 46 -10.04 -6.13 2.01
CA THR A 46 -9.98 -7.54 1.60
C THR A 46 -8.59 -7.90 1.14
N LEU A 47 -8.35 -9.16 0.78
CA LEU A 47 -7.08 -9.59 0.19
C LEU A 47 -7.12 -9.42 -1.33
N LEU A 48 -6.00 -9.01 -1.91
CA LEU A 48 -5.81 -8.90 -3.36
C LEU A 48 -6.19 -10.18 -4.10
N ASN A 49 -5.99 -11.33 -3.46
CA ASN A 49 -6.32 -12.64 -4.03
C ASN A 49 -7.83 -12.89 -4.26
N TYR A 50 -8.71 -12.04 -3.71
CA TYR A 50 -10.16 -12.23 -3.74
C TYR A 50 -10.94 -11.03 -4.28
N ILE A 51 -10.26 -10.09 -4.97
CA ILE A 51 -10.85 -8.83 -5.39
C ILE A 51 -10.95 -8.70 -6.93
N GLU A 52 -10.71 -9.78 -7.67
CA GLU A 52 -10.73 -9.73 -9.14
C GLU A 52 -12.03 -9.11 -9.70
N ASP A 53 -13.17 -9.51 -9.14
CA ASP A 53 -14.48 -9.02 -9.57
C ASP A 53 -14.71 -7.53 -9.22
N ASP A 54 -14.01 -7.01 -8.22
CA ASP A 54 -14.15 -5.62 -7.76
C ASP A 54 -13.18 -4.65 -8.46
N MET A 55 -12.21 -5.14 -9.24
CA MET A 55 -11.21 -4.29 -9.90
C MET A 55 -11.82 -3.25 -10.84
N MET A 56 -12.85 -3.64 -11.58
CA MET A 56 -13.57 -2.71 -12.45
C MET A 56 -14.29 -1.64 -11.63
N LEU A 57 -14.92 -2.01 -10.51
CA LEU A 57 -15.56 -1.06 -9.59
C LEU A 57 -14.57 -0.03 -9.06
N LEU A 58 -13.35 -0.47 -8.69
CA LEU A 58 -12.29 0.43 -8.23
C LEU A 58 -11.80 1.36 -9.34
N SER A 59 -11.66 0.84 -10.57
CA SER A 59 -11.30 1.63 -11.74
C SER A 59 -12.38 2.66 -12.10
N ASP A 60 -13.65 2.27 -12.04
CA ASP A 60 -14.80 3.17 -12.27
C ASP A 60 -14.86 4.27 -11.20
N ALA A 61 -14.60 3.93 -9.94
CA ALA A 61 -14.48 4.91 -8.86
C ALA A 61 -13.37 5.93 -9.14
N ALA A 62 -12.25 5.49 -9.71
CA ALA A 62 -11.16 6.36 -10.16
C ALA A 62 -11.45 7.09 -11.48
N ARG A 63 -12.63 6.92 -12.07
CA ARG A 63 -13.07 7.57 -13.31
C ARG A 63 -12.15 7.25 -14.51
N GLY A 64 -11.61 6.03 -14.57
CA GLY A 64 -10.76 5.57 -15.66
C GLY A 64 -9.34 6.11 -15.67
N VAL A 65 -8.91 6.83 -14.62
CA VAL A 65 -7.50 7.18 -14.43
C VAL A 65 -6.78 6.13 -13.57
N PRO A 66 -5.45 6.03 -13.63
CA PRO A 66 -4.71 5.09 -12.80
C PRO A 66 -5.02 5.27 -11.30
N LEU A 67 -5.21 4.16 -10.59
CA LEU A 67 -5.44 4.13 -9.14
C LEU A 67 -4.29 3.39 -8.46
N ILE A 68 -3.68 4.04 -7.48
CA ILE A 68 -2.68 3.47 -6.59
C ILE A 68 -3.35 3.25 -5.23
N PHE A 69 -3.36 2.03 -4.71
CA PHE A 69 -4.01 1.74 -3.44
C PHE A 69 -3.27 0.70 -2.60
N GLY A 70 -3.42 0.82 -1.29
CA GLY A 70 -2.87 -0.15 -0.34
C GLY A 70 -3.85 -1.29 -0.06
N ILE A 71 -3.35 -2.52 -0.06
CA ILE A 71 -4.11 -3.74 0.20
C ILE A 71 -3.20 -4.80 0.80
N GLN A 72 -3.79 -5.78 1.48
CA GLN A 72 -3.07 -6.98 1.89
C GLN A 72 -3.17 -8.05 0.81
N ARG A 73 -2.15 -8.87 0.67
CA ARG A 73 -2.19 -10.06 -0.18
C ARG A 73 -1.60 -11.29 0.51
N ARG A 74 -2.08 -12.45 0.09
CA ARG A 74 -1.52 -13.74 0.49
C ARG A 74 -0.51 -14.19 -0.56
N GLY A 75 0.72 -14.49 -0.12
CA GLY A 75 1.76 -15.08 -0.96
C GLY A 75 1.55 -16.59 -1.18
N GLU A 76 2.31 -17.17 -2.10
CA GLU A 76 2.20 -18.59 -2.50
C GLU A 76 2.43 -19.57 -1.34
N THR A 77 3.32 -19.22 -0.43
CA THR A 77 3.66 -20.04 0.76
C THR A 77 2.72 -19.81 1.95
N GLY A 78 1.62 -19.08 1.74
CA GLY A 78 0.65 -18.74 2.80
C GLY A 78 1.09 -17.58 3.69
N THR A 79 2.17 -16.89 3.34
CA THR A 79 2.61 -15.64 3.98
C THR A 79 1.69 -14.48 3.63
N PHE A 80 1.70 -13.43 4.46
CA PHE A 80 0.95 -12.20 4.18
C PHE A 80 1.91 -11.06 3.87
N HIS A 81 1.53 -10.21 2.93
CA HIS A 81 2.27 -9.01 2.54
C HIS A 81 1.36 -7.79 2.67
N ASN A 82 1.95 -6.70 3.13
CA ASN A 82 1.36 -5.38 3.02
C ASN A 82 1.79 -4.83 1.66
N SER A 83 0.84 -4.55 0.79
CA SER A 83 1.13 -4.31 -0.63
C SER A 83 0.51 -3.01 -1.12
N LEU A 84 1.14 -2.46 -2.14
CA LEU A 84 0.63 -1.36 -2.94
C LEU A 84 0.38 -1.90 -4.34
N VAL A 85 -0.79 -1.58 -4.89
CA VAL A 85 -1.21 -1.99 -6.23
C VAL A 85 -1.31 -0.76 -7.12
N SER A 86 -0.75 -0.87 -8.32
CA SER A 86 -1.00 0.05 -9.43
C SER A 86 -2.05 -0.57 -10.34
N LEU A 87 -3.24 0.03 -10.37
CA LEU A 87 -4.38 -0.37 -11.20
C LEU A 87 -4.48 0.60 -12.38
N GLY A 88 -4.63 0.06 -13.57
CA GLY A 88 -4.90 0.85 -14.77
C GLY A 88 -6.35 1.35 -14.81
N GLY A 89 -6.59 2.39 -15.61
CA GLY A 89 -7.95 2.87 -15.87
C GLY A 89 -8.85 1.85 -16.61
N ASP A 90 -8.29 0.75 -17.04
CA ASP A 90 -9.00 -0.40 -17.64
C ASP A 90 -9.34 -1.52 -16.63
N GLY A 91 -9.12 -1.27 -15.34
CA GLY A 91 -9.35 -2.24 -14.28
C GLY A 91 -8.31 -3.36 -14.19
N ARG A 92 -7.20 -3.27 -14.92
CA ARG A 92 -6.12 -4.26 -14.87
C ARG A 92 -5.04 -3.87 -13.88
N VAL A 93 -4.58 -4.85 -13.11
CA VAL A 93 -3.42 -4.70 -12.25
C VAL A 93 -2.16 -4.59 -13.11
N ASN A 94 -1.50 -3.45 -13.07
CA ASN A 94 -0.24 -3.23 -13.78
C ASN A 94 0.95 -3.78 -12.99
N GLN A 95 1.02 -3.45 -11.71
CA GLN A 95 2.11 -3.87 -10.83
C GLN A 95 1.64 -4.00 -9.39
N VAL A 96 2.34 -4.85 -8.64
CA VAL A 96 2.19 -4.99 -7.19
C VAL A 96 3.56 -4.80 -6.56
N TYR A 97 3.61 -3.97 -5.54
CA TYR A 97 4.79 -3.78 -4.70
C TYR A 97 4.47 -4.25 -3.28
N ASP A 98 5.32 -5.08 -2.72
CA ASP A 98 5.22 -5.52 -1.33
C ASP A 98 6.16 -4.70 -0.45
N LYS A 99 5.65 -4.22 0.66
CA LYS A 99 6.42 -3.47 1.67
C LYS A 99 7.66 -4.25 2.09
N ARG A 100 8.81 -3.59 2.02
CA ARG A 100 10.12 -4.20 2.32
C ARG A 100 10.56 -3.95 3.74
N HIS A 101 10.39 -2.72 4.22
CA HIS A 101 10.75 -2.33 5.57
C HIS A 101 9.53 -2.40 6.48
N LEU A 102 9.39 -3.54 7.13
CA LEU A 102 8.31 -3.79 8.10
C LEU A 102 8.60 -3.09 9.42
N VAL A 103 7.53 -2.66 10.10
CA VAL A 103 7.62 -2.05 11.44
C VAL A 103 7.89 -3.15 12.47
N PRO A 104 9.05 -3.10 13.17
CA PRO A 104 9.33 -4.04 14.25
C PRO A 104 8.25 -3.98 15.33
N PHE A 105 7.84 -5.14 15.85
CA PHE A 105 6.79 -5.32 16.86
C PHE A 105 5.37 -4.89 16.44
N GLY A 106 5.22 -4.19 15.31
CA GLY A 106 3.92 -3.83 14.73
C GLY A 106 3.50 -4.79 13.62
N GLU A 107 4.40 -5.06 12.69
CA GLU A 107 4.14 -5.90 11.51
C GLU A 107 4.85 -7.25 11.57
N TYR A 108 5.92 -7.37 12.34
CA TYR A 108 6.59 -8.63 12.63
C TYR A 108 7.25 -8.58 14.01
N VAL A 109 7.55 -9.76 14.59
CA VAL A 109 8.29 -9.85 15.84
C VAL A 109 9.70 -10.36 15.56
N PRO A 110 10.74 -9.54 15.83
CA PRO A 110 12.12 -9.96 15.68
C PRO A 110 12.40 -11.21 16.54
N GLY A 111 12.99 -12.24 15.93
CA GLY A 111 13.36 -13.46 16.65
C GLY A 111 12.20 -14.40 16.99
N ALA A 112 10.97 -14.20 16.45
CA ALA A 112 9.82 -15.07 16.69
C ALA A 112 10.12 -16.57 16.44
N HIS A 113 10.99 -16.90 15.48
CA HIS A 113 11.45 -18.25 15.18
C HIS A 113 12.27 -18.88 16.32
N LEU A 114 12.94 -18.07 17.13
CA LEU A 114 13.69 -18.55 18.31
C LEU A 114 12.76 -18.86 19.48
N LEU A 115 11.69 -18.05 19.63
CA LEU A 115 10.66 -18.26 20.67
C LEU A 115 9.91 -19.56 20.46
N GLY A 116 9.63 -19.94 19.21
CA GLY A 116 9.03 -21.22 18.84
C GLY A 116 9.90 -22.42 19.25
N LYS A 117 11.22 -22.31 19.11
CA LYS A 117 12.19 -23.35 19.54
C LYS A 117 12.31 -23.46 21.06
N ALA A 118 12.02 -22.40 21.80
CA ALA A 118 12.04 -22.38 23.28
C ALA A 118 10.76 -22.94 23.93
N GLY A 119 9.86 -23.58 23.18
CA GLY A 119 8.66 -24.21 23.69
C GLY A 119 7.47 -23.27 23.92
N MET A 120 7.57 -22.00 23.58
CA MET A 120 6.48 -20.99 23.70
C MET A 120 5.55 -21.01 22.47
N THR A 121 5.04 -22.22 22.13
CA THR A 121 4.35 -22.44 20.84
C THR A 121 3.06 -21.64 20.67
N GLY A 122 2.30 -21.40 21.73
CA GLY A 122 1.04 -20.63 21.65
C GLY A 122 1.26 -19.15 21.33
N LEU A 123 2.22 -18.53 22.03
CA LEU A 123 2.55 -17.13 21.83
C LEU A 123 3.31 -16.95 20.50
N ALA A 124 4.25 -17.85 20.18
CA ALA A 124 5.00 -17.81 18.94
C ALA A 124 4.13 -17.99 17.70
N ARG A 125 3.05 -18.77 17.78
CA ARG A 125 2.11 -18.96 16.65
C ARG A 125 1.35 -17.68 16.33
N ASN A 126 0.91 -16.92 17.31
CA ASN A 126 0.28 -15.61 17.09
C ASN A 126 1.27 -14.55 16.60
N LEU A 127 2.53 -14.61 17.06
CA LEU A 127 3.59 -13.68 16.68
C LEU A 127 4.23 -14.02 15.31
N SER A 128 4.12 -15.26 14.85
CA SER A 128 4.64 -15.71 13.55
C SER A 128 3.70 -15.40 12.37
N GLN A 129 2.49 -14.91 12.63
CA GLN A 129 1.53 -14.49 11.60
C GLN A 129 1.75 -13.04 11.14
N GLY A 130 2.90 -12.44 11.41
CA GLY A 130 3.28 -11.13 10.91
C GLY A 130 3.40 -11.08 9.38
N PHE A 131 3.54 -9.89 8.87
CA PHE A 131 3.81 -9.70 7.45
C PHE A 131 5.20 -10.22 7.07
N THR A 132 5.32 -10.63 5.82
CA THR A 132 6.60 -11.00 5.20
C THR A 132 7.06 -9.84 4.33
N PRO A 133 8.34 -9.42 4.45
CA PRO A 133 8.86 -8.33 3.63
C PRO A 133 8.90 -8.71 2.16
N GLY A 134 8.66 -7.73 1.30
CA GLY A 134 8.88 -7.83 -0.13
C GLY A 134 10.35 -7.96 -0.48
N GLN A 135 10.64 -8.58 -1.62
CA GLN A 135 12.02 -8.81 -2.08
C GLN A 135 12.41 -7.92 -3.27
N ASN A 136 11.43 -7.28 -3.91
CA ASN A 136 11.64 -6.56 -5.16
C ASN A 136 11.92 -5.08 -4.93
N ASP A 137 13.00 -4.61 -5.55
CA ASP A 137 13.45 -3.21 -5.59
C ASP A 137 12.94 -2.54 -6.86
N THR A 138 11.62 -2.58 -7.07
CA THR A 138 11.02 -2.15 -8.32
C THR A 138 10.35 -0.79 -8.21
N LEU A 139 10.67 0.09 -9.17
CA LEU A 139 9.84 1.25 -9.45
C LEU A 139 8.47 0.77 -9.94
N ILE A 140 7.42 1.46 -9.55
CA ILE A 140 6.11 1.28 -10.16
C ILE A 140 5.98 2.22 -11.35
N ASN A 141 5.41 1.71 -12.44
CA ASN A 141 5.08 2.53 -13.59
C ASN A 141 3.59 2.90 -13.54
N ILE A 142 3.31 4.20 -13.46
CA ILE A 142 1.95 4.74 -13.46
C ILE A 142 1.63 5.17 -14.89
N PRO A 143 0.68 4.53 -15.57
CA PRO A 143 0.35 4.86 -16.96
C PRO A 143 0.05 6.35 -17.15
N GLY A 144 0.68 6.97 -18.13
CA GLY A 144 0.51 8.41 -18.44
C GLY A 144 1.25 9.37 -17.50
N VAL A 145 1.84 8.86 -16.40
CA VAL A 145 2.53 9.69 -15.39
C VAL A 145 4.04 9.41 -15.37
N GLY A 146 4.44 8.13 -15.37
CA GLY A 146 5.84 7.71 -15.36
C GLY A 146 6.19 6.80 -14.20
N ALA A 147 7.50 6.62 -13.98
CA ALA A 147 8.02 5.76 -12.93
C ALA A 147 8.05 6.48 -11.58
N ALA A 148 7.63 5.77 -10.52
CA ALA A 148 7.62 6.26 -9.14
C ALA A 148 8.24 5.23 -8.19
N VAL A 149 8.86 5.72 -7.12
CA VAL A 149 9.32 4.88 -6.01
C VAL A 149 8.14 4.61 -5.10
N PRO A 150 7.72 3.35 -4.93
CA PRO A 150 6.66 3.00 -3.99
C PRO A 150 7.22 3.02 -2.56
N LEU A 151 6.53 3.69 -1.65
CA LEU A 151 6.86 3.72 -0.22
C LEU A 151 5.57 3.57 0.59
N ILE A 152 5.54 2.58 1.48
CA ILE A 152 4.40 2.31 2.35
C ILE A 152 4.76 2.72 3.78
N CYS A 153 4.07 3.75 4.31
CA CYS A 153 4.13 4.20 5.70
C CYS A 153 5.58 4.38 6.21
N TYR A 154 6.06 3.46 7.05
CA TYR A 154 7.37 3.48 7.70
C TYR A 154 8.54 3.57 6.70
N GLU A 155 8.38 3.09 5.48
CA GLU A 155 9.42 3.16 4.44
C GLU A 155 9.79 4.61 4.09
N GLY A 156 8.88 5.55 4.26
CA GLY A 156 9.13 6.97 4.00
C GLY A 156 10.18 7.63 4.90
N ILE A 157 10.59 6.99 5.99
CA ILE A 157 11.67 7.52 6.85
C ILE A 157 13.08 7.15 6.36
N PHE A 158 13.19 6.18 5.45
CA PHE A 158 14.47 5.71 4.91
C PHE A 158 14.84 6.50 3.66
N ALA A 159 15.65 7.54 3.82
CA ALA A 159 16.07 8.38 2.70
C ALA A 159 16.84 7.60 1.61
N GLU A 160 17.54 6.53 1.98
CA GLU A 160 18.26 5.66 1.06
C GLU A 160 17.32 4.88 0.13
N GLU A 161 16.10 4.59 0.54
CA GLU A 161 15.11 3.91 -0.32
C GLU A 161 14.70 4.78 -1.51
N ILE A 162 14.62 6.08 -1.30
CA ILE A 162 14.31 7.06 -2.36
C ILE A 162 15.42 7.09 -3.43
N HIS A 163 16.65 6.70 -3.05
CA HIS A 163 17.82 6.76 -3.91
C HIS A 163 18.25 5.40 -4.48
N ARG A 164 17.62 4.30 -4.04
CA ARG A 164 17.89 2.96 -4.54
C ARG A 164 17.02 2.69 -5.77
N GLY A 165 17.58 2.82 -6.94
CA GLY A 165 17.04 2.24 -8.17
C GLY A 165 18.20 1.77 -9.03
N PRO A 166 18.14 0.60 -9.69
CA PRO A 166 19.21 0.11 -10.56
C PRO A 166 19.47 1.04 -11.74
N ASP A 167 18.45 1.76 -12.16
CA ASP A 167 18.55 2.86 -13.10
C ASP A 167 17.97 4.09 -12.40
N ARG A 168 18.83 4.94 -11.85
CA ARG A 168 18.38 6.29 -11.52
C ARG A 168 17.80 6.86 -12.82
N PRO A 169 16.49 6.99 -12.98
CA PRO A 169 16.03 7.93 -13.97
C PRO A 169 16.73 9.22 -13.56
N ASN A 170 17.47 9.80 -14.47
CA ASN A 170 18.23 11.01 -14.28
C ASN A 170 17.34 11.95 -13.46
N THR A 171 17.66 12.19 -12.18
CA THR A 171 16.81 12.91 -11.23
C THR A 171 16.44 14.32 -11.69
N ARG A 172 17.01 14.74 -12.82
CA ARG A 172 16.67 15.96 -13.55
C ARG A 172 15.35 15.88 -14.34
N ASN A 173 14.81 14.67 -14.58
CA ASN A 173 13.58 14.43 -15.35
C ASN A 173 12.45 13.79 -14.53
N ILE A 174 12.61 13.58 -13.23
CA ILE A 174 11.47 13.37 -12.36
C ILE A 174 10.80 14.73 -12.26
N ASP A 175 9.79 14.93 -13.10
CA ASP A 175 8.91 16.07 -13.00
C ASP A 175 8.40 16.06 -11.54
N GLN A 176 8.76 17.07 -10.76
CA GLN A 176 8.53 17.19 -9.32
C GLN A 176 7.04 17.08 -8.92
N ARG A 177 6.15 16.82 -9.87
CA ARG A 177 4.72 16.59 -9.67
C ARG A 177 4.35 15.24 -9.06
N VAL A 178 5.27 14.28 -9.05
CA VAL A 178 5.10 12.98 -8.37
C VAL A 178 5.84 12.95 -7.03
N VAL A 179 6.55 14.00 -6.68
CA VAL A 179 7.09 14.15 -5.34
C VAL A 179 5.94 14.32 -4.38
N LEU A 180 5.80 13.34 -3.50
CA LEU A 180 5.01 13.34 -2.29
C LEU A 180 4.68 14.75 -1.81
N PRO A 181 3.45 15.03 -1.42
CA PRO A 181 3.07 16.34 -0.93
C PRO A 181 4.00 16.78 0.19
N ARG A 182 4.26 18.08 0.24
CA ARG A 182 5.10 18.77 1.22
C ARG A 182 5.04 18.12 2.60
N ARG A 183 6.11 18.24 3.38
CA ARG A 183 6.31 17.72 4.75
C ARG A 183 5.09 17.74 5.69
N GLU A 184 4.13 18.61 5.46
CA GLU A 184 2.88 18.71 6.24
C GLU A 184 1.89 17.57 5.97
N THR A 185 2.01 16.87 4.83
CA THR A 185 1.09 15.77 4.47
C THR A 185 1.65 14.40 4.90
N LEU A 186 2.96 14.28 5.13
CA LEU A 186 3.58 13.04 5.64
C LEU A 186 3.15 12.74 7.08
N THR A 187 2.74 13.73 7.84
CA THR A 187 2.28 13.57 9.22
C THR A 187 0.87 12.99 9.33
N GLN A 188 0.13 12.90 8.22
CA GLN A 188 -1.24 12.38 8.21
C GLN A 188 -1.37 10.96 7.58
N ILE A 189 -0.29 10.37 7.07
CA ILE A 189 -0.26 8.94 6.79
C ILE A 189 0.15 8.23 8.08
N THR A 190 -0.65 8.41 9.10
CA THR A 190 -0.44 7.74 10.38
C THR A 190 -0.80 6.27 10.20
N CYS A 191 0.15 5.43 10.48
CA CYS A 191 -0.02 4.00 10.68
C CYS A 191 -1.10 3.72 11.73
#